data_8915ec1567976c4f9c53ba961f115a49
#
_entry.id   8915ec1567976c4f9c53ba961f115a49
#
_cell.length_a   1.000
_cell.length_b   1.000
_cell.length_c   1.000
_cell.angle_alpha   90.00
_cell.angle_beta   90.00
_cell.angle_gamma   90.00
#
_symmetry.space_group_name_H-M   'P 1'
#
loop_
_entity.id
_entity.type
_entity.pdbx_description
1 polymer ?
#
loop_
_entity_poly.entity_id
_entity_poly.type
_entity_poly.pdbx_seq_one_letter_code
_entity_poly.pdbx_strand_id
1 'polypeptide(L)'
;MKFSDVIGNTEVKEALVRMADSGRVPHAIMFHENEGCGALALAVAFVQYLNCKSHNGEDSCGLCPSCNQISKLIWPDIHFVFPVAGEKVTSDNFIQKWRDLFIRNPFFMENELYETLELEKKASSISVADAKNVLNALSLSSFTDGYRAVVIWLPEKMNQDAANRLLKIVEEPSERTMFLFVTHNPERVLKTIRSRCQLIRVLPVEKEEIAKALPRWTGIDPEQAEYAAEFATGSIGVAIRSLAEHDENVEMMDLFMQLMDGILGRDFMRVLETGEAISALDSREKQKAFCKFAGDCVRKIYMLQRVMGAIAGIRPEDMDFFTGAAKRCSQGFCQKALAVISRANMLVVRNVNQKMVFTNMVDRLFVI
;
A
#
# COMPACT_ATOMS: atom_id res chain seq x y z
N MET A 1 0.70 -16.18 8.06
CA MET A 1 -0.49 -15.33 8.32
C MET A 1 -1.52 -16.16 9.04
N LYS A 2 -1.82 -15.84 10.30
CA LYS A 2 -2.84 -16.48 11.11
C LYS A 2 -4.07 -15.60 11.22
N PHE A 3 -5.21 -16.14 11.69
CA PHE A 3 -6.37 -15.30 12.00
C PHE A 3 -6.09 -14.26 13.09
N SER A 4 -5.23 -14.59 14.06
CA SER A 4 -4.78 -13.65 15.08
C SER A 4 -3.92 -12.50 14.54
N ASP A 5 -3.34 -12.64 13.35
CA ASP A 5 -2.58 -11.59 12.69
C ASP A 5 -3.50 -10.61 11.92
N VAL A 6 -4.71 -11.03 11.58
CA VAL A 6 -5.71 -10.18 10.91
C VAL A 6 -6.40 -9.31 11.96
N ILE A 7 -6.42 -8.02 11.74
CA ILE A 7 -7.02 -7.05 12.68
C ILE A 7 -8.54 -7.00 12.46
N GLY A 8 -9.32 -7.00 13.52
CA GLY A 8 -10.78 -6.92 13.46
C GLY A 8 -11.49 -8.14 12.84
N ASN A 9 -12.72 -7.94 12.44
CA ASN A 9 -13.58 -8.91 11.72
C ASN A 9 -13.71 -10.28 12.42
N THR A 10 -13.85 -10.31 13.75
CA THR A 10 -13.92 -11.51 14.59
C THR A 10 -15.04 -12.45 14.14
N GLU A 11 -16.24 -11.95 13.86
CA GLU A 11 -17.38 -12.76 13.41
C GLU A 11 -17.09 -13.48 12.08
N VAL A 12 -16.38 -12.81 11.16
CA VAL A 12 -16.00 -13.40 9.88
C VAL A 12 -14.98 -14.51 10.08
N LYS A 13 -13.97 -14.30 10.94
CA LYS A 13 -12.98 -15.32 11.30
C LYS A 13 -13.64 -16.56 11.89
N GLU A 14 -14.54 -16.38 12.87
CA GLU A 14 -15.29 -17.48 13.48
C GLU A 14 -16.17 -18.22 12.45
N ALA A 15 -16.79 -17.49 11.50
CA ALA A 15 -17.57 -18.11 10.45
C ALA A 15 -16.69 -18.98 9.54
N LEU A 16 -15.50 -18.52 9.17
CA LEU A 16 -14.55 -19.27 8.36
C LEU A 16 -14.02 -20.51 9.11
N VAL A 17 -13.73 -20.40 10.40
CA VAL A 17 -13.33 -21.53 11.25
C VAL A 17 -14.47 -22.56 11.29
N ARG A 18 -15.71 -22.14 11.55
CA ARG A 18 -16.86 -23.05 11.53
C ARG A 18 -17.07 -23.75 10.17
N MET A 19 -16.85 -23.06 9.04
CA MET A 19 -16.88 -23.67 7.69
C MET A 19 -15.82 -24.76 7.54
N ALA A 20 -14.59 -24.47 7.99
CA ALA A 20 -13.48 -25.42 7.91
C ALA A 20 -13.75 -26.68 8.78
N ASP A 21 -14.11 -26.50 10.04
CA ASP A 21 -14.29 -27.57 11.02
C ASP A 21 -15.51 -28.44 10.71
N SER A 22 -16.56 -27.84 10.12
CA SER A 22 -17.72 -28.62 9.63
C SER A 22 -17.47 -29.39 8.34
N GLY A 23 -16.32 -29.21 7.68
CA GLY A 23 -16.00 -29.80 6.37
C GLY A 23 -16.85 -29.23 5.21
N ARG A 24 -17.58 -28.15 5.43
CA ARG A 24 -18.46 -27.50 4.44
C ARG A 24 -17.83 -26.23 3.89
N VAL A 25 -16.65 -26.39 3.28
CA VAL A 25 -15.91 -25.27 2.67
C VAL A 25 -16.49 -25.01 1.27
N PRO A 26 -17.01 -23.80 0.99
CA PRO A 26 -17.47 -23.44 -0.35
C PRO A 26 -16.32 -23.48 -1.35
N HIS A 27 -16.61 -23.95 -2.55
CA HIS A 27 -15.61 -23.99 -3.63
C HIS A 27 -15.22 -22.59 -4.16
N ALA A 28 -16.06 -21.58 -3.94
CA ALA A 28 -15.76 -20.19 -4.32
C ALA A 28 -16.29 -19.22 -3.25
N ILE A 29 -15.39 -18.43 -2.70
CA ILE A 29 -15.71 -17.36 -1.73
C ILE A 29 -15.25 -16.03 -2.33
N MET A 30 -16.10 -15.01 -2.21
CA MET A 30 -15.75 -13.64 -2.59
C MET A 30 -15.77 -12.75 -1.36
N PHE A 31 -14.59 -12.32 -0.94
CA PHE A 31 -14.43 -11.31 0.09
C PHE A 31 -14.60 -9.92 -0.54
N HIS A 32 -15.52 -9.15 0.02
CA HIS A 32 -15.76 -7.77 -0.36
C HIS A 32 -15.35 -6.85 0.78
N GLU A 33 -14.45 -5.94 0.51
CA GLU A 33 -13.95 -4.97 1.49
C GLU A 33 -13.91 -3.55 0.92
N ASN A 34 -13.84 -2.54 1.81
CA ASN A 34 -13.22 -1.27 1.47
C ASN A 34 -11.70 -1.50 1.45
N GLU A 35 -11.02 -0.87 0.52
CA GLU A 35 -9.59 -1.10 0.29
C GLU A 35 -8.76 -1.01 1.58
N GLY A 36 -7.91 -2.01 1.80
CA GLY A 36 -6.99 -2.07 2.95
C GLY A 36 -7.61 -2.50 4.28
N CYS A 37 -8.84 -3.04 4.30
CA CYS A 37 -9.48 -3.56 5.52
C CYS A 37 -9.05 -4.99 5.88
N GLY A 38 -8.23 -5.66 5.05
CA GLY A 38 -7.60 -6.93 5.39
C GLY A 38 -8.23 -8.18 4.79
N ALA A 39 -9.06 -8.07 3.77
CA ALA A 39 -9.68 -9.23 3.13
C ALA A 39 -8.65 -10.17 2.48
N LEU A 40 -7.56 -9.64 1.89
CA LEU A 40 -6.48 -10.46 1.35
C LEU A 40 -5.75 -11.22 2.47
N ALA A 41 -5.44 -10.54 3.57
CA ALA A 41 -4.84 -11.16 4.76
C ALA A 41 -5.73 -12.28 5.32
N LEU A 42 -7.05 -12.03 5.38
CA LEU A 42 -8.05 -12.98 5.83
C LEU A 42 -8.14 -14.21 4.89
N ALA A 43 -8.10 -14.01 3.57
CA ALA A 43 -8.09 -15.09 2.59
C ALA A 43 -6.87 -15.99 2.77
N VAL A 44 -5.67 -15.42 2.95
CA VAL A 44 -4.44 -16.18 3.20
C VAL A 44 -4.48 -16.90 4.54
N ALA A 45 -4.99 -16.26 5.60
CA ALA A 45 -5.17 -16.88 6.92
C ALA A 45 -6.12 -18.08 6.85
N PHE A 46 -7.20 -17.98 6.09
CA PHE A 46 -8.14 -19.08 5.88
C PHE A 46 -7.49 -20.27 5.17
N VAL A 47 -6.74 -20.03 4.10
CA VAL A 47 -5.98 -21.10 3.41
C VAL A 47 -4.97 -21.75 4.35
N GLN A 48 -4.31 -20.96 5.19
CA GLN A 48 -3.36 -21.47 6.19
C GLN A 48 -4.07 -22.35 7.23
N TYR A 49 -5.24 -21.93 7.71
CA TYR A 49 -6.04 -22.71 8.64
C TYR A 49 -6.45 -24.07 8.06
N LEU A 50 -6.99 -24.08 6.83
CA LEU A 50 -7.42 -25.30 6.12
C LEU A 50 -6.29 -26.30 5.88
N ASN A 51 -5.05 -25.83 5.71
CA ASN A 51 -3.88 -26.64 5.48
C ASN A 51 -3.06 -26.93 6.74
N CYS A 52 -3.47 -26.40 7.90
CA CYS A 52 -2.78 -26.60 9.16
C CYS A 52 -3.07 -27.99 9.72
N LYS A 53 -2.01 -28.76 10.01
CA LYS A 53 -2.16 -30.11 10.56
C LYS A 53 -2.44 -30.14 12.08
N SER A 54 -2.32 -29.00 12.77
CA SER A 54 -2.37 -28.91 14.23
C SER A 54 -3.03 -27.60 14.67
N HIS A 55 -4.15 -27.22 14.00
CA HIS A 55 -4.95 -26.06 14.44
C HIS A 55 -5.66 -26.36 15.79
N ASN A 56 -5.92 -25.34 16.57
CA ASN A 56 -6.54 -25.47 17.89
C ASN A 56 -8.05 -25.27 17.91
N GLY A 57 -8.69 -25.21 16.73
CA GLY A 57 -10.13 -24.91 16.58
C GLY A 57 -10.46 -23.41 16.55
N GLU A 58 -9.49 -22.51 16.75
CA GLU A 58 -9.63 -21.06 16.65
C GLU A 58 -8.66 -20.47 15.61
N ASP A 59 -7.44 -21.01 15.55
CA ASP A 59 -6.39 -20.53 14.65
C ASP A 59 -5.44 -21.64 14.21
N SER A 60 -4.68 -21.37 13.15
CA SER A 60 -3.61 -22.23 12.67
C SER A 60 -2.42 -22.22 13.65
N CYS A 61 -1.66 -23.32 13.75
CA CYS A 61 -0.56 -23.43 14.72
C CYS A 61 0.62 -22.49 14.41
N GLY A 62 0.78 -22.03 13.16
CA GLY A 62 1.89 -21.15 12.73
C GLY A 62 3.27 -21.84 12.63
N LEU A 63 3.42 -23.07 13.05
CA LEU A 63 4.72 -23.76 13.22
C LEU A 63 4.91 -24.94 12.26
N CYS A 64 3.84 -25.62 11.84
CA CYS A 64 3.94 -26.77 10.95
C CYS A 64 4.47 -26.37 9.57
N PRO A 65 4.98 -27.32 8.77
CA PRO A 65 5.55 -27.02 7.44
C PRO A 65 4.60 -26.27 6.50
N SER A 66 3.30 -26.61 6.49
CA SER A 66 2.30 -25.90 5.70
C SER A 66 2.13 -24.45 6.18
N CYS A 67 1.99 -24.22 7.49
CA CYS A 67 1.91 -22.85 8.02
C CYS A 67 3.13 -22.01 7.65
N ASN A 68 4.32 -22.60 7.76
CA ASN A 68 5.59 -21.91 7.48
C ASN A 68 5.75 -21.54 5.99
N GLN A 69 5.27 -22.40 5.09
CA GLN A 69 5.32 -22.13 3.66
C GLN A 69 4.20 -21.15 3.22
N ILE A 70 2.99 -21.30 3.77
CA ILE A 70 1.86 -20.42 3.44
C ILE A 70 2.11 -19.01 3.94
N SER A 71 2.68 -18.84 5.15
CA SER A 71 3.02 -17.51 5.67
C SER A 71 4.02 -16.76 4.79
N LYS A 72 4.85 -17.49 4.01
CA LYS A 72 5.79 -16.94 3.03
C LYS A 72 5.22 -16.89 1.60
N LEU A 73 3.96 -17.28 1.41
CA LEU A 73 3.31 -17.41 0.10
C LEU A 73 4.06 -18.32 -0.90
N ILE A 74 4.75 -19.37 -0.41
CA ILE A 74 5.54 -20.31 -1.22
C ILE A 74 4.96 -21.75 -1.21
N TRP A 75 3.74 -21.92 -0.68
CA TRP A 75 3.05 -23.20 -0.72
C TRP A 75 2.70 -23.58 -2.16
N PRO A 76 3.05 -24.78 -2.65
CA PRO A 76 2.96 -25.14 -4.07
C PRO A 76 1.53 -25.19 -4.61
N ASP A 77 0.55 -25.45 -3.75
CA ASP A 77 -0.86 -25.58 -4.13
C ASP A 77 -1.65 -24.25 -3.90
N ILE A 78 -0.95 -23.10 -3.76
CA ILE A 78 -1.57 -21.78 -3.73
C ILE A 78 -1.09 -20.96 -4.93
N HIS A 79 -2.06 -20.44 -5.70
CA HIS A 79 -1.81 -19.60 -6.86
C HIS A 79 -2.40 -18.22 -6.63
N PHE A 80 -1.61 -17.17 -6.90
CA PHE A 80 -2.03 -15.77 -6.77
C PHE A 80 -2.19 -15.16 -8.15
N VAL A 81 -3.32 -14.48 -8.36
CA VAL A 81 -3.62 -13.74 -9.58
C VAL A 81 -3.99 -12.32 -9.20
N PHE A 82 -3.35 -11.35 -9.81
CA PHE A 82 -3.54 -9.93 -9.55
C PHE A 82 -3.33 -9.12 -10.84
N PRO A 83 -3.86 -7.88 -10.92
CA PRO A 83 -3.76 -7.08 -12.14
C PRO A 83 -2.32 -6.69 -12.44
N VAL A 84 -1.91 -6.88 -13.69
CA VAL A 84 -0.60 -6.47 -14.21
C VAL A 84 -0.77 -5.75 -15.55
N ALA A 85 0.25 -5.04 -16.01
CA ALA A 85 0.24 -4.34 -17.28
C ALA A 85 1.37 -4.83 -18.19
N GLY A 86 1.09 -4.97 -19.46
CA GLY A 86 2.04 -5.36 -20.51
C GLY A 86 1.50 -6.44 -21.43
N GLU A 87 2.00 -6.48 -22.66
CA GLU A 87 1.68 -7.56 -23.61
C GLU A 87 2.35 -8.86 -23.15
N LYS A 88 1.57 -9.93 -23.07
CA LYS A 88 2.02 -11.29 -22.67
C LYS A 88 2.62 -11.39 -21.27
N VAL A 89 2.38 -10.41 -20.41
CA VAL A 89 2.81 -10.39 -19.01
C VAL A 89 1.69 -10.95 -18.15
N THR A 90 2.04 -11.74 -17.16
CA THR A 90 1.11 -12.36 -16.20
C THR A 90 1.53 -12.04 -14.78
N SER A 91 0.64 -12.26 -13.81
CA SER A 91 0.93 -12.11 -12.38
C SER A 91 2.13 -12.97 -11.93
N ASP A 92 2.36 -14.15 -12.56
CA ASP A 92 3.51 -15.02 -12.25
C ASP A 92 4.86 -14.31 -12.48
N ASN A 93 4.95 -13.40 -13.44
CA ASN A 93 6.17 -12.64 -13.71
C ASN A 93 6.56 -11.70 -12.55
N PHE A 94 5.60 -11.34 -11.70
CA PHE A 94 5.78 -10.44 -10.58
C PHE A 94 5.55 -11.09 -9.22
N ILE A 95 5.41 -12.40 -9.17
CA ILE A 95 5.04 -13.12 -7.95
C ILE A 95 6.01 -12.88 -6.80
N GLN A 96 7.30 -12.66 -7.07
CA GLN A 96 8.27 -12.36 -6.03
C GLN A 96 8.03 -10.97 -5.44
N LYS A 97 7.84 -9.93 -6.27
CA LYS A 97 7.51 -8.57 -5.81
C LYS A 97 6.19 -8.55 -5.01
N TRP A 98 5.20 -9.34 -5.44
CA TRP A 98 3.94 -9.54 -4.72
C TRP A 98 4.14 -10.16 -3.33
N ARG A 99 4.94 -11.23 -3.25
CA ARG A 99 5.27 -11.87 -1.96
C ARG A 99 5.96 -10.91 -1.01
N ASP A 100 6.96 -10.19 -1.50
CA ASP A 100 7.73 -9.23 -0.70
C ASP A 100 6.82 -8.11 -0.18
N LEU A 101 5.90 -7.60 -1.02
CA LEU A 101 4.91 -6.61 -0.64
C LEU A 101 3.97 -7.14 0.44
N PHE A 102 3.37 -8.34 0.23
CA PHE A 102 2.45 -8.96 1.19
C PHE A 102 3.13 -9.25 2.54
N ILE A 103 4.37 -9.75 2.53
CA ILE A 103 5.10 -10.05 3.78
C ILE A 103 5.39 -8.77 4.55
N ARG A 104 5.72 -7.68 3.86
CA ARG A 104 5.96 -6.37 4.46
C ARG A 104 4.67 -5.73 5.00
N ASN A 105 3.61 -5.75 4.22
CA ASN A 105 2.32 -5.15 4.55
C ASN A 105 1.18 -5.97 3.94
N PRO A 106 0.53 -6.90 4.68
CA PRO A 106 -0.58 -7.69 4.14
C PRO A 106 -1.88 -6.90 3.92
N PHE A 107 -1.90 -5.63 4.32
CA PHE A 107 -3.02 -4.69 4.16
C PHE A 107 -2.77 -3.66 3.06
N PHE A 108 -1.79 -3.91 2.19
CA PHE A 108 -1.41 -2.98 1.12
C PHE A 108 -2.60 -2.64 0.21
N MET A 109 -2.55 -1.43 -0.34
CA MET A 109 -3.57 -0.90 -1.24
C MET A 109 -3.17 -1.09 -2.72
N GLU A 110 -4.13 -0.88 -3.61
CA GLU A 110 -3.93 -1.07 -5.07
C GLU A 110 -2.78 -0.20 -5.62
N ASN A 111 -2.68 1.04 -5.17
CA ASN A 111 -1.61 1.94 -5.58
C ASN A 111 -0.23 1.46 -5.13
N GLU A 112 -0.09 0.89 -3.92
CA GLU A 112 1.18 0.33 -3.43
C GLU A 112 1.65 -0.86 -4.29
N LEU A 113 0.70 -1.68 -4.78
CA LEU A 113 1.02 -2.71 -5.76
C LEU A 113 1.58 -2.10 -7.04
N TYR A 114 0.91 -1.08 -7.60
CA TYR A 114 1.35 -0.48 -8.85
C TYR A 114 2.66 0.29 -8.72
N GLU A 115 2.91 0.93 -7.60
CA GLU A 115 4.21 1.51 -7.24
C GLU A 115 5.30 0.43 -7.21
N THR A 116 5.06 -0.68 -6.48
CA THR A 116 5.99 -1.82 -6.37
C THR A 116 6.29 -2.48 -7.72
N LEU A 117 5.29 -2.54 -8.61
CA LEU A 117 5.42 -3.13 -9.95
C LEU A 117 5.85 -2.12 -11.03
N GLU A 118 6.01 -0.84 -10.68
CA GLU A 118 6.36 0.25 -11.63
C GLU A 118 5.31 0.42 -12.75
N LEU A 119 4.01 0.31 -12.37
CA LEU A 119 2.88 0.30 -13.30
C LEU A 119 1.96 1.52 -13.21
N GLU A 120 2.27 2.56 -12.42
CA GLU A 120 1.37 3.68 -12.07
C GLU A 120 0.76 4.41 -13.28
N LYS A 121 1.42 4.35 -14.44
CA LYS A 121 0.98 5.01 -15.69
C LYS A 121 0.37 4.05 -16.71
N LYS A 122 0.17 2.79 -16.34
CA LYS A 122 -0.30 1.75 -17.29
C LYS A 122 -1.65 1.20 -16.85
N ALA A 123 -2.53 0.96 -17.82
CA ALA A 123 -3.76 0.22 -17.56
C ALA A 123 -3.41 -1.23 -17.17
N SER A 124 -3.76 -1.62 -15.96
CA SER A 124 -3.55 -2.96 -15.45
C SER A 124 -4.82 -3.81 -15.56
N SER A 125 -4.65 -5.09 -15.85
CA SER A 125 -5.77 -6.03 -15.94
C SER A 125 -5.32 -7.46 -15.63
N ILE A 126 -6.27 -8.33 -15.28
CA ILE A 126 -6.08 -9.77 -15.24
C ILE A 126 -6.42 -10.31 -16.63
N SER A 127 -5.45 -10.92 -17.28
CA SER A 127 -5.49 -11.29 -18.69
C SER A 127 -5.97 -12.73 -18.93
N VAL A 128 -6.25 -13.04 -20.18
CA VAL A 128 -6.51 -14.42 -20.62
C VAL A 128 -5.31 -15.35 -20.35
N ALA A 129 -4.09 -14.81 -20.40
CA ALA A 129 -2.89 -15.59 -20.10
C ALA A 129 -2.84 -15.99 -18.63
N ASP A 130 -3.23 -15.09 -17.69
CA ASP A 130 -3.36 -15.43 -16.27
C ASP A 130 -4.38 -16.55 -16.05
N ALA A 131 -5.56 -16.46 -16.68
CA ALA A 131 -6.57 -17.50 -16.60
C ALA A 131 -6.06 -18.84 -17.14
N LYS A 132 -5.28 -18.83 -18.22
CA LYS A 132 -4.68 -20.03 -18.79
C LYS A 132 -3.63 -20.65 -17.85
N ASN A 133 -2.81 -19.82 -17.19
CA ASN A 133 -1.83 -20.29 -16.20
C ASN A 133 -2.53 -20.98 -15.03
N VAL A 134 -3.62 -20.41 -14.51
CA VAL A 134 -4.44 -21.05 -13.47
C VAL A 134 -4.97 -22.40 -13.92
N LEU A 135 -5.57 -22.49 -15.11
CA LEU A 135 -6.09 -23.75 -15.65
C LEU A 135 -5.00 -24.81 -15.81
N ASN A 136 -3.82 -24.41 -16.30
CA ASN A 136 -2.68 -25.32 -16.45
C ASN A 136 -2.20 -25.81 -15.06
N ALA A 137 -2.07 -24.91 -14.09
CA ALA A 137 -1.66 -25.29 -12.73
C ALA A 137 -2.66 -26.26 -12.07
N LEU A 138 -3.97 -26.02 -12.23
CA LEU A 138 -5.01 -26.87 -11.67
C LEU A 138 -5.20 -28.19 -12.44
N SER A 139 -4.72 -28.30 -13.67
CA SER A 139 -4.74 -29.56 -14.44
C SER A 139 -3.70 -30.58 -13.96
N LEU A 140 -2.68 -30.14 -13.26
CA LEU A 140 -1.69 -31.00 -12.63
C LEU A 140 -2.24 -31.61 -11.34
N SER A 141 -1.74 -32.75 -10.93
CA SER A 141 -2.05 -33.31 -9.61
C SER A 141 -1.61 -32.40 -8.49
N SER A 142 -2.34 -32.40 -7.39
CA SER A 142 -1.94 -31.66 -6.20
C SER A 142 -0.58 -32.15 -5.69
N PHE A 143 0.26 -31.25 -5.24
CA PHE A 143 1.53 -31.57 -4.59
C PHE A 143 1.32 -32.07 -3.16
N THR A 144 0.18 -31.74 -2.57
CA THR A 144 -0.14 -32.03 -1.17
C THR A 144 -1.53 -32.64 -1.04
N ASP A 145 -1.80 -33.32 0.08
CA ASP A 145 -3.14 -33.84 0.40
C ASP A 145 -4.10 -32.77 0.96
N GLY A 146 -3.67 -31.51 0.95
CA GLY A 146 -4.43 -30.39 1.50
C GLY A 146 -5.36 -29.71 0.50
N TYR A 147 -5.81 -28.53 0.89
CA TYR A 147 -6.59 -27.66 0.00
C TYR A 147 -5.68 -26.94 -1.00
N ARG A 148 -6.09 -26.94 -2.26
CA ARG A 148 -5.56 -26.08 -3.32
C ARG A 148 -6.35 -24.79 -3.34
N ALA A 149 -5.67 -23.66 -3.44
CA ALA A 149 -6.32 -22.36 -3.45
C ALA A 149 -5.86 -21.48 -4.62
N VAL A 150 -6.80 -20.84 -5.28
CA VAL A 150 -6.55 -19.77 -6.23
C VAL A 150 -7.05 -18.48 -5.62
N VAL A 151 -6.15 -17.58 -5.26
CA VAL A 151 -6.47 -16.27 -4.70
C VAL A 151 -6.42 -15.26 -5.84
N ILE A 152 -7.55 -14.67 -6.17
CA ILE A 152 -7.70 -13.67 -7.23
C ILE A 152 -7.99 -12.33 -6.58
N TRP A 153 -7.01 -11.44 -6.60
CA TRP A 153 -7.12 -10.10 -6.06
C TRP A 153 -7.55 -9.11 -7.14
N LEU A 154 -8.55 -8.29 -6.88
CA LEU A 154 -9.21 -7.36 -7.79
C LEU A 154 -9.81 -8.03 -9.04
N PRO A 155 -10.72 -9.02 -8.89
CA PRO A 155 -11.38 -9.68 -10.01
C PRO A 155 -12.21 -8.72 -10.89
N GLU A 156 -12.59 -7.53 -10.40
CA GLU A 156 -13.22 -6.45 -11.19
C GLU A 156 -12.32 -5.90 -12.30
N LYS A 157 -11.01 -6.19 -12.25
CA LYS A 157 -10.05 -5.87 -13.31
C LYS A 157 -9.78 -7.01 -14.28
N MET A 158 -10.49 -8.11 -14.12
CA MET A 158 -10.42 -9.24 -15.04
C MET A 158 -11.14 -8.92 -16.35
N ASN A 159 -10.49 -9.16 -17.47
CA ASN A 159 -11.16 -9.02 -18.75
C ASN A 159 -12.20 -10.15 -18.94
N GLN A 160 -13.21 -9.89 -19.78
CA GLN A 160 -14.35 -10.79 -19.96
C GLN A 160 -13.93 -12.19 -20.45
N ASP A 161 -12.95 -12.28 -21.34
CA ASP A 161 -12.49 -13.53 -21.90
C ASP A 161 -11.72 -14.38 -20.85
N ALA A 162 -10.93 -13.73 -19.99
CA ALA A 162 -10.27 -14.40 -18.86
C ALA A 162 -11.30 -14.98 -17.88
N ALA A 163 -12.29 -14.15 -17.52
CA ALA A 163 -13.35 -14.58 -16.63
C ALA A 163 -14.14 -15.78 -17.20
N ASN A 164 -14.55 -15.68 -18.47
CA ASN A 164 -15.27 -16.76 -19.13
C ASN A 164 -14.49 -18.10 -19.15
N ARG A 165 -13.16 -18.03 -19.29
CA ARG A 165 -12.31 -19.24 -19.23
C ARG A 165 -12.30 -19.91 -17.86
N LEU A 166 -12.43 -19.14 -16.79
CA LEU A 166 -12.44 -19.67 -15.43
C LEU A 166 -13.81 -20.20 -14.99
N LEU A 167 -14.91 -19.81 -15.67
CA LEU A 167 -16.28 -20.14 -15.22
C LEU A 167 -16.47 -21.63 -14.94
N LYS A 168 -16.03 -22.52 -15.86
CA LYS A 168 -16.25 -23.96 -15.73
C LYS A 168 -15.51 -24.52 -14.50
N ILE A 169 -14.27 -24.12 -14.26
CA ILE A 169 -13.49 -24.63 -13.13
C ILE A 169 -13.89 -23.97 -11.80
N VAL A 170 -14.44 -22.76 -11.82
CA VAL A 170 -15.03 -22.13 -10.64
C VAL A 170 -16.34 -22.81 -10.26
N GLU A 171 -17.12 -23.30 -11.23
CA GLU A 171 -18.39 -23.98 -11.01
C GLU A 171 -18.19 -25.42 -10.51
N GLU A 172 -17.27 -26.15 -11.14
CA GLU A 172 -17.00 -27.54 -10.86
C GLU A 172 -15.47 -27.76 -10.67
N PRO A 173 -14.89 -27.28 -9.57
CA PRO A 173 -13.47 -27.51 -9.31
C PRO A 173 -13.21 -28.96 -8.92
N SER A 174 -11.96 -29.39 -9.07
CA SER A 174 -11.52 -30.68 -8.52
C SER A 174 -11.62 -30.69 -6.99
N GLU A 175 -11.66 -31.90 -6.42
CA GLU A 175 -11.75 -32.06 -4.96
C GLU A 175 -10.72 -31.21 -4.22
N ARG A 176 -11.12 -30.60 -3.10
CA ARG A 176 -10.31 -29.73 -2.25
C ARG A 176 -9.67 -28.55 -2.99
N THR A 177 -10.25 -28.12 -4.11
CA THR A 177 -9.86 -26.90 -4.80
C THR A 177 -10.85 -25.79 -4.51
N MET A 178 -10.34 -24.62 -4.15
CA MET A 178 -11.16 -23.45 -3.84
C MET A 178 -10.67 -22.18 -4.53
N PHE A 179 -11.59 -21.29 -4.83
CA PHE A 179 -11.34 -19.96 -5.37
C PHE A 179 -11.66 -18.91 -4.32
N LEU A 180 -10.72 -18.03 -4.04
CA LEU A 180 -10.87 -16.89 -3.14
C LEU A 180 -10.71 -15.61 -3.95
N PHE A 181 -11.80 -14.91 -4.13
CA PHE A 181 -11.82 -13.60 -4.79
C PHE A 181 -11.77 -12.52 -3.72
N VAL A 182 -10.92 -11.54 -3.90
CA VAL A 182 -10.83 -10.36 -3.02
C VAL A 182 -11.12 -9.14 -3.87
N THR A 183 -12.24 -8.47 -3.61
CA THR A 183 -12.74 -7.36 -4.44
C THR A 183 -13.07 -6.12 -3.61
N HIS A 184 -12.78 -4.94 -4.16
CA HIS A 184 -13.22 -3.66 -3.60
C HIS A 184 -14.58 -3.24 -4.19
N ASN A 185 -14.98 -3.79 -5.35
CA ASN A 185 -16.22 -3.45 -6.02
C ASN A 185 -16.91 -4.68 -6.63
N PRO A 186 -17.72 -5.41 -5.84
CA PRO A 186 -18.38 -6.63 -6.30
C PRO A 186 -19.37 -6.39 -7.46
N GLU A 187 -19.88 -5.17 -7.61
CA GLU A 187 -20.79 -4.83 -8.72
C GLU A 187 -20.09 -4.77 -10.08
N ARG A 188 -18.77 -4.51 -10.08
CA ARG A 188 -17.94 -4.54 -11.29
C ARG A 188 -17.41 -5.91 -11.64
N VAL A 189 -17.48 -6.87 -10.72
CA VAL A 189 -17.15 -8.27 -11.02
C VAL A 189 -18.23 -8.86 -11.91
N LEU A 190 -17.80 -9.62 -12.92
CA LEU A 190 -18.74 -10.28 -13.85
C LEU A 190 -19.78 -11.09 -13.09
N LYS A 191 -21.05 -10.83 -13.39
CA LYS A 191 -22.20 -11.43 -12.72
C LYS A 191 -22.12 -12.97 -12.70
N THR A 192 -21.58 -13.57 -13.75
CA THR A 192 -21.38 -15.01 -13.89
C THR A 192 -20.41 -15.59 -12.87
N ILE A 193 -19.35 -14.89 -12.50
CA ILE A 193 -18.45 -15.28 -11.40
C ILE A 193 -19.13 -15.01 -10.05
N ARG A 194 -19.66 -13.80 -9.86
CA ARG A 194 -20.27 -13.40 -8.59
C ARG A 194 -21.40 -14.33 -8.15
N SER A 195 -22.24 -14.78 -9.09
CA SER A 195 -23.38 -15.68 -8.77
C SER A 195 -22.98 -17.08 -8.30
N ARG A 196 -21.71 -17.47 -8.46
CA ARG A 196 -21.15 -18.77 -8.02
C ARG A 196 -20.35 -18.67 -6.74
N CYS A 197 -20.15 -17.46 -6.22
CA CYS A 197 -19.38 -17.22 -5.02
C CYS A 197 -20.26 -17.01 -3.81
N GLN A 198 -19.86 -17.57 -2.69
CA GLN A 198 -20.39 -17.12 -1.39
C GLN A 198 -19.77 -15.75 -1.09
N LEU A 199 -20.60 -14.71 -1.02
CA LEU A 199 -20.16 -13.36 -0.71
C LEU A 199 -19.98 -13.21 0.80
N ILE A 200 -18.81 -12.78 1.23
CA ILE A 200 -18.46 -12.43 2.61
C ILE A 200 -18.02 -10.99 2.65
N ARG A 201 -18.71 -10.17 3.42
CA ARG A 201 -18.34 -8.77 3.62
C ARG A 201 -17.32 -8.66 4.75
N VAL A 202 -16.17 -8.06 4.46
CA VAL A 202 -15.17 -7.67 5.44
C VAL A 202 -15.44 -6.21 5.79
N LEU A 203 -15.71 -5.96 7.06
CA LEU A 203 -16.12 -4.63 7.53
C LEU A 203 -14.90 -3.77 7.81
N PRO A 204 -15.03 -2.43 7.71
CA PRO A 204 -14.06 -1.51 8.26
C PRO A 204 -13.77 -1.83 9.73
N VAL A 205 -12.52 -1.73 10.13
CA VAL A 205 -12.07 -2.04 11.48
C VAL A 205 -12.29 -0.84 12.40
N GLU A 206 -12.71 -1.09 13.63
CA GLU A 206 -12.88 -0.04 14.63
C GLU A 206 -11.55 0.66 14.93
N LYS A 207 -11.61 1.98 15.15
CA LYS A 207 -10.44 2.84 15.40
C LYS A 207 -9.56 2.30 16.53
N GLU A 208 -10.19 1.89 17.63
CA GLU A 208 -9.51 1.38 18.82
C GLU A 208 -8.77 0.06 18.54
N GLU A 209 -9.30 -0.79 17.67
CA GLU A 209 -8.66 -2.03 17.26
C GLU A 209 -7.44 -1.75 16.36
N ILE A 210 -7.55 -0.79 15.43
CA ILE A 210 -6.43 -0.34 14.60
C ILE A 210 -5.32 0.23 15.49
N ALA A 211 -5.64 1.16 16.38
CA ALA A 211 -4.67 1.80 17.28
C ALA A 211 -3.91 0.79 18.15
N LYS A 212 -4.60 -0.25 18.67
CA LYS A 212 -3.99 -1.32 19.44
C LYS A 212 -3.08 -2.25 18.64
N ALA A 213 -3.40 -2.45 17.35
CA ALA A 213 -2.69 -3.39 16.50
C ALA A 213 -1.46 -2.78 15.82
N LEU A 214 -1.53 -1.52 15.41
CA LEU A 214 -0.44 -0.85 14.67
C LEU A 214 0.93 -0.94 15.35
N PRO A 215 1.09 -0.73 16.68
CA PRO A 215 2.40 -0.84 17.33
C PRO A 215 3.06 -2.22 17.18
N ARG A 216 2.26 -3.28 17.08
CA ARG A 216 2.77 -4.65 16.87
C ARG A 216 3.27 -4.89 15.46
N TRP A 217 2.69 -4.20 14.48
CA TRP A 217 3.01 -4.34 13.06
C TRP A 217 4.13 -3.40 12.60
N THR A 218 4.15 -2.19 13.11
CA THR A 218 5.02 -1.11 12.62
C THR A 218 6.10 -0.71 13.62
N GLY A 219 5.96 -1.09 14.90
CA GLY A 219 6.91 -0.73 15.95
C GLY A 219 6.78 0.72 16.43
N ILE A 220 5.73 1.45 16.02
CA ILE A 220 5.47 2.84 16.44
C ILE A 220 4.97 2.92 17.87
N ASP A 221 5.05 4.11 18.46
CA ASP A 221 4.47 4.38 19.76
C ASP A 221 2.92 4.46 19.71
N PRO A 222 2.25 4.29 20.88
CA PRO A 222 0.79 4.30 20.95
C PRO A 222 0.15 5.61 20.52
N GLU A 223 0.78 6.76 20.73
CA GLU A 223 0.24 8.07 20.39
C GLU A 223 0.19 8.25 18.86
N GLN A 224 1.26 7.87 18.17
CA GLN A 224 1.30 7.82 16.70
C GLN A 224 0.26 6.85 16.14
N ALA A 225 0.06 5.70 16.80
CA ALA A 225 -0.93 4.72 16.39
C ALA A 225 -2.37 5.25 16.51
N GLU A 226 -2.69 5.96 17.59
CA GLU A 226 -3.99 6.61 17.77
C GLU A 226 -4.25 7.67 16.70
N TYR A 227 -3.25 8.50 16.42
CA TYR A 227 -3.32 9.50 15.36
C TYR A 227 -3.57 8.87 13.99
N ALA A 228 -2.79 7.86 13.60
CA ALA A 228 -2.97 7.16 12.33
C ALA A 228 -4.35 6.49 12.22
N ALA A 229 -4.83 5.87 13.31
CA ALA A 229 -6.14 5.24 13.35
C ALA A 229 -7.31 6.23 13.20
N GLU A 230 -7.14 7.49 13.61
CA GLU A 230 -8.17 8.53 13.49
C GLU A 230 -8.54 8.85 12.04
N PHE A 231 -7.53 8.87 11.17
CA PHE A 231 -7.70 9.18 9.75
C PHE A 231 -7.90 7.94 8.86
N ALA A 232 -7.77 6.76 9.44
CA ALA A 232 -7.83 5.49 8.70
C ALA A 232 -9.21 5.14 8.14
N THR A 233 -10.29 5.75 8.65
CA THR A 233 -11.69 5.43 8.26
C THR A 233 -11.99 3.92 8.23
N GLY A 234 -11.36 3.17 9.15
CA GLY A 234 -11.50 1.72 9.27
C GLY A 234 -10.61 0.89 8.33
N SER A 235 -9.72 1.52 7.55
CA SER A 235 -8.76 0.86 6.69
C SER A 235 -7.38 0.80 7.35
N ILE A 236 -6.88 -0.40 7.61
CA ILE A 236 -5.55 -0.64 8.18
C ILE A 236 -4.47 -0.18 7.19
N GLY A 237 -4.69 -0.44 5.90
CA GLY A 237 -3.77 0.00 4.83
C GLY A 237 -3.59 1.52 4.80
N VAL A 238 -4.69 2.28 4.95
CA VAL A 238 -4.64 3.75 5.05
C VAL A 238 -3.86 4.19 6.29
N ALA A 239 -4.08 3.53 7.45
CA ALA A 239 -3.35 3.85 8.68
C ALA A 239 -1.83 3.63 8.51
N ILE A 240 -1.41 2.48 7.97
CA ILE A 240 0.01 2.17 7.73
C ILE A 240 0.62 3.17 6.74
N ARG A 241 -0.10 3.49 5.67
CA ARG A 241 0.38 4.46 4.68
C ARG A 241 0.51 5.87 5.26
N SER A 242 -0.43 6.31 6.09
CA SER A 242 -0.36 7.63 6.73
C SER A 242 0.86 7.78 7.64
N LEU A 243 1.30 6.68 8.27
CA LEU A 243 2.52 6.64 9.07
C LEU A 243 3.77 6.78 8.18
N ALA A 244 3.84 6.03 7.09
CA ALA A 244 4.95 6.15 6.14
C ALA A 244 5.03 7.55 5.52
N GLU A 245 3.88 8.13 5.16
CA GLU A 245 3.79 9.52 4.68
C GLU A 245 4.15 10.53 5.78
N HIS A 246 3.86 10.22 7.05
CA HIS A 246 4.24 11.06 8.18
C HIS A 246 5.76 11.07 8.37
N ASP A 247 6.41 9.91 8.38
CA ASP A 247 7.86 9.80 8.53
C ASP A 247 8.61 10.46 7.36
N GLU A 248 8.14 10.25 6.12
CA GLU A 248 8.67 10.97 4.96
C GLU A 248 8.47 12.49 5.07
N ASN A 249 7.32 12.94 5.55
CA ASN A 249 7.06 14.36 5.75
C ASN A 249 7.91 14.98 6.87
N VAL A 250 8.25 14.22 7.92
CA VAL A 250 9.16 14.68 8.99
C VAL A 250 10.57 14.88 8.42
N GLU A 251 11.11 13.89 7.69
CA GLU A 251 12.43 14.02 7.02
C GLU A 251 12.45 15.23 6.05
N MET A 252 11.39 15.38 5.23
CA MET A 252 11.29 16.50 4.30
C MET A 252 11.16 17.85 5.02
N MET A 253 10.44 17.87 6.15
CA MET A 253 10.26 19.07 6.97
C MET A 253 11.58 19.50 7.61
N ASP A 254 12.35 18.54 8.15
CA ASP A 254 13.66 18.82 8.73
C ASP A 254 14.63 19.41 7.71
N LEU A 255 14.70 18.83 6.52
CA LEU A 255 15.50 19.38 5.42
C LEU A 255 15.03 20.76 5.00
N PHE A 256 13.72 21.00 4.95
CA PHE A 256 13.16 22.31 4.62
C PHE A 256 13.45 23.34 5.71
N MET A 257 13.33 22.98 6.99
CA MET A 257 13.68 23.85 8.12
C MET A 257 15.15 24.24 8.09
N GLN A 258 16.06 23.26 7.91
CA GLN A 258 17.50 23.51 7.80
C GLN A 258 17.83 24.46 6.63
N LEU A 259 17.20 24.26 5.47
CA LEU A 259 17.36 25.12 4.30
C LEU A 259 16.92 26.56 4.60
N MET A 260 15.73 26.73 5.18
CA MET A 260 15.17 28.03 5.50
C MET A 260 15.98 28.74 6.59
N ASP A 261 16.42 28.02 7.61
CA ASP A 261 17.28 28.59 8.65
C ASP A 261 18.61 29.10 8.09
N GLY A 262 19.23 28.34 7.18
CA GLY A 262 20.44 28.75 6.50
C GLY A 262 20.23 30.02 5.63
N ILE A 263 19.13 30.05 4.86
CA ILE A 263 18.76 31.21 4.01
C ILE A 263 18.48 32.44 4.87
N LEU A 264 17.64 32.31 5.89
CA LEU A 264 17.24 33.42 6.76
C LEU A 264 18.35 33.86 7.71
N GLY A 265 19.24 32.93 8.09
CA GLY A 265 20.44 33.20 8.89
C GLY A 265 21.65 33.71 8.08
N ARG A 266 21.55 33.77 6.73
CA ARG A 266 22.65 34.11 5.83
C ARG A 266 23.86 33.20 5.99
N ASP A 267 23.64 31.93 6.34
CA ASP A 267 24.66 30.88 6.45
C ASP A 267 24.73 30.05 5.16
N PHE A 268 25.64 30.44 4.27
CA PHE A 268 25.80 29.79 2.97
C PHE A 268 26.32 28.35 3.07
N MET A 269 27.18 28.07 4.07
CA MET A 269 27.69 26.71 4.26
C MET A 269 26.56 25.75 4.64
N ARG A 270 25.71 26.12 5.58
CA ARG A 270 24.54 25.33 5.97
C ARG A 270 23.59 25.08 4.79
N VAL A 271 23.39 26.10 3.94
CA VAL A 271 22.55 25.98 2.74
C VAL A 271 23.14 24.98 1.74
N LEU A 272 24.47 24.99 1.54
CA LEU A 272 25.15 24.02 0.67
C LEU A 272 25.08 22.59 1.22
N GLU A 273 25.34 22.41 2.51
CA GLU A 273 25.25 21.11 3.18
C GLU A 273 23.82 20.53 3.06
N THR A 274 22.81 21.35 3.25
CA THR A 274 21.41 20.95 3.04
C THR A 274 21.15 20.57 1.57
N GLY A 275 21.71 21.31 0.62
CA GLY A 275 21.62 20.97 -0.81
C GLY A 275 22.27 19.63 -1.15
N GLU A 276 23.39 19.32 -0.51
CA GLU A 276 24.05 18.00 -0.65
C GLU A 276 23.18 16.88 -0.02
N ALA A 277 22.62 17.10 1.17
CA ALA A 277 21.71 16.14 1.82
C ALA A 277 20.47 15.85 0.94
N ILE A 278 19.85 16.87 0.35
CA ILE A 278 18.72 16.70 -0.57
C ILE A 278 19.16 15.90 -1.81
N SER A 279 20.35 16.17 -2.34
CA SER A 279 20.88 15.43 -3.51
C SER A 279 21.20 13.97 -3.21
N ALA A 280 21.44 13.63 -1.95
CA ALA A 280 21.78 12.30 -1.45
C ALA A 280 20.56 11.46 -1.06
N LEU A 281 19.34 12.01 -1.14
CA LEU A 281 18.11 11.23 -0.91
C LEU A 281 18.09 9.98 -1.80
N ASP A 282 17.66 8.85 -1.24
CA ASP A 282 17.81 7.49 -1.78
C ASP A 282 17.30 7.29 -3.22
N SER A 283 16.38 8.14 -3.68
CA SER A 283 15.80 8.01 -5.01
C SER A 283 15.43 9.35 -5.63
N ARG A 284 15.28 9.36 -6.95
CA ARG A 284 14.76 10.54 -7.67
C ARG A 284 13.31 10.84 -7.31
N GLU A 285 12.54 9.85 -6.95
CA GLU A 285 11.16 10.04 -6.50
C GLU A 285 11.14 10.80 -5.17
N LYS A 286 11.99 10.45 -4.20
CA LYS A 286 12.16 11.23 -2.97
C LYS A 286 12.60 12.67 -3.23
N GLN A 287 13.49 12.88 -4.19
CA GLN A 287 13.94 14.24 -4.57
C GLN A 287 12.82 15.09 -5.21
N LYS A 288 11.97 14.48 -6.02
CA LYS A 288 10.75 15.12 -6.55
C LYS A 288 9.74 15.40 -5.44
N ALA A 289 9.56 14.45 -4.51
CA ALA A 289 8.70 14.61 -3.34
C ALA A 289 9.17 15.79 -2.50
N PHE A 290 10.50 15.93 -2.25
CA PHE A 290 11.05 17.10 -1.57
C PHE A 290 10.74 18.40 -2.30
N CYS A 291 10.92 18.48 -3.61
CA CYS A 291 10.61 19.69 -4.36
C CYS A 291 9.12 20.07 -4.26
N LYS A 292 8.23 19.10 -4.32
CA LYS A 292 6.78 19.31 -4.13
C LYS A 292 6.48 19.80 -2.73
N PHE A 293 7.00 19.11 -1.71
CA PHE A 293 6.84 19.44 -0.30
C PHE A 293 7.37 20.85 0.02
N ALA A 294 8.60 21.17 -0.41
CA ALA A 294 9.19 22.50 -0.23
C ALA A 294 8.35 23.60 -0.92
N GLY A 295 7.81 23.33 -2.10
CA GLY A 295 6.88 24.24 -2.78
C GLY A 295 5.62 24.52 -1.97
N ASP A 296 5.02 23.47 -1.37
CA ASP A 296 3.85 23.60 -0.52
C ASP A 296 4.17 24.33 0.78
N CYS A 297 5.34 24.11 1.38
CA CYS A 297 5.81 24.87 2.55
C CYS A 297 6.00 26.37 2.23
N VAL A 298 6.61 26.70 1.12
CA VAL A 298 6.74 28.12 0.69
C VAL A 298 5.36 28.75 0.44
N ARG A 299 4.40 27.98 -0.10
CA ARG A 299 3.01 28.45 -0.24
C ARG A 299 2.36 28.71 1.10
N LYS A 300 2.56 27.86 2.11
CA LYS A 300 2.06 28.05 3.47
C LYS A 300 2.63 29.34 4.09
N ILE A 301 3.93 29.59 3.93
CA ILE A 301 4.57 30.86 4.36
C ILE A 301 3.89 32.06 3.69
N TYR A 302 3.67 32.02 2.39
CA TYR A 302 3.00 33.09 1.65
C TYR A 302 1.56 33.31 2.11
N MET A 303 0.80 32.25 2.39
CA MET A 303 -0.58 32.35 2.90
C MET A 303 -0.63 33.00 4.28
N LEU A 304 0.31 32.67 5.17
CA LEU A 304 0.42 33.35 6.47
C LEU A 304 0.71 34.83 6.31
N GLN A 305 1.55 35.25 5.37
CA GLN A 305 1.80 36.69 5.08
C GLN A 305 0.54 37.42 4.60
N ARG A 306 -0.46 36.72 4.05
CA ARG A 306 -1.73 37.23 3.57
C ARG A 306 -2.87 37.12 4.58
N VAL A 307 -2.56 36.73 5.84
CA VAL A 307 -3.56 36.55 6.92
C VAL A 307 -4.55 35.40 6.58
N MET A 308 -4.15 34.47 5.73
CA MET A 308 -4.95 33.31 5.33
C MET A 308 -4.54 32.03 6.09
N GLY A 309 -4.03 32.15 7.31
CA GLY A 309 -3.51 31.02 8.08
C GLY A 309 -4.53 29.90 8.34
N ALA A 310 -5.81 30.24 8.50
CA ALA A 310 -6.86 29.26 8.76
C ALA A 310 -7.03 28.20 7.65
N ILE A 311 -6.67 28.51 6.41
CA ILE A 311 -6.78 27.62 5.26
C ILE A 311 -5.41 27.08 4.78
N ALA A 312 -4.31 27.43 5.48
CA ALA A 312 -2.96 27.03 5.09
C ALA A 312 -2.66 25.55 5.39
N GLY A 313 -3.49 24.86 6.20
CA GLY A 313 -3.30 23.46 6.56
C GLY A 313 -1.95 23.20 7.24
N ILE A 314 -1.58 24.03 8.20
CA ILE A 314 -0.33 23.92 8.98
C ILE A 314 -0.64 23.13 10.25
N ARG A 315 0.21 22.14 10.56
CA ARG A 315 0.07 21.37 11.81
C ARG A 315 0.39 22.26 13.01
N PRO A 316 -0.25 22.04 14.17
CA PRO A 316 0.01 22.84 15.37
C PRO A 316 1.49 22.89 15.76
N GLU A 317 2.20 21.77 15.65
CA GLU A 317 3.62 21.61 15.96
C GLU A 317 4.55 22.42 15.06
N ASP A 318 4.16 22.66 13.79
CA ASP A 318 4.95 23.43 12.82
C ASP A 318 4.61 24.93 12.82
N MET A 319 3.56 25.33 13.51
CA MET A 319 3.01 26.71 13.44
C MET A 319 4.03 27.78 13.79
N ASP A 320 4.85 27.55 14.82
CA ASP A 320 5.87 28.51 15.27
C ASP A 320 6.93 28.74 14.20
N PHE A 321 7.39 27.67 13.56
CA PHE A 321 8.35 27.75 12.46
C PHE A 321 7.78 28.56 11.28
N PHE A 322 6.59 28.19 10.81
CA PHE A 322 5.98 28.87 9.65
C PHE A 322 5.66 30.33 9.94
N THR A 323 5.22 30.66 11.16
CA THR A 323 4.96 32.04 11.58
C THR A 323 6.26 32.84 11.66
N GLY A 324 7.32 32.26 12.19
CA GLY A 324 8.66 32.87 12.23
C GLY A 324 9.21 33.14 10.83
N ALA A 325 9.12 32.16 9.93
CA ALA A 325 9.54 32.30 8.55
C ALA A 325 8.71 33.34 7.78
N ALA A 326 7.39 33.38 7.98
CA ALA A 326 6.51 34.35 7.34
C ALA A 326 6.83 35.79 7.69
N LYS A 327 7.27 36.06 8.94
CA LYS A 327 7.69 37.40 9.41
C LYS A 327 9.06 37.82 8.83
N ARG A 328 9.96 36.85 8.56
CA ARG A 328 11.34 37.12 8.11
C ARG A 328 11.47 37.13 6.58
N CYS A 329 10.64 36.38 5.86
CA CYS A 329 10.65 36.35 4.40
C CYS A 329 9.97 37.58 3.79
N SER A 330 10.54 38.11 2.71
CA SER A 330 9.86 39.07 1.85
C SER A 330 8.73 38.42 1.03
N GLN A 331 7.69 39.17 0.66
CA GLN A 331 6.67 38.65 -0.26
C GLN A 331 7.24 38.24 -1.62
N GLY A 332 8.25 38.98 -2.09
CA GLY A 332 8.97 38.64 -3.33
C GLY A 332 9.78 37.35 -3.24
N PHE A 333 10.28 37.00 -2.04
CA PHE A 333 10.98 35.75 -1.80
C PHE A 333 10.11 34.53 -2.14
N CYS A 334 8.90 34.45 -1.59
CA CYS A 334 8.01 33.29 -1.79
C CYS A 334 7.72 33.04 -3.29
N GLN A 335 7.46 34.08 -4.06
CA GLN A 335 7.19 33.94 -5.50
C GLN A 335 8.41 33.45 -6.27
N LYS A 336 9.60 34.00 -6.00
CA LYS A 336 10.86 33.61 -6.65
C LYS A 336 11.28 32.21 -6.22
N ALA A 337 11.13 31.87 -4.93
CA ALA A 337 11.45 30.55 -4.39
C ALA A 337 10.62 29.44 -5.06
N LEU A 338 9.31 29.67 -5.22
CA LEU A 338 8.44 28.72 -5.94
C LEU A 338 8.92 28.48 -7.38
N ALA A 339 9.34 29.52 -8.09
CA ALA A 339 9.87 29.38 -9.46
C ALA A 339 11.18 28.57 -9.49
N VAL A 340 12.09 28.81 -8.52
CA VAL A 340 13.37 28.08 -8.41
C VAL A 340 13.13 26.60 -8.09
N ILE A 341 12.28 26.31 -7.11
CA ILE A 341 11.93 24.91 -6.71
C ILE A 341 11.24 24.18 -7.85
N SER A 342 10.27 24.81 -8.55
CA SER A 342 9.59 24.22 -9.69
C SER A 342 10.55 23.90 -10.83
N ARG A 343 11.56 24.77 -11.06
CA ARG A 343 12.60 24.50 -12.06
C ARG A 343 13.48 23.32 -11.66
N ALA A 344 13.87 23.21 -10.39
CA ALA A 344 14.63 22.07 -9.88
C ALA A 344 13.85 20.76 -10.09
N ASN A 345 12.57 20.71 -9.73
CA ASN A 345 11.71 19.55 -9.96
C ASN A 345 11.68 19.14 -11.44
N MET A 346 11.50 20.10 -12.35
CA MET A 346 11.53 19.84 -13.80
C MET A 346 12.86 19.25 -14.27
N LEU A 347 13.99 19.70 -13.73
CA LEU A 347 15.33 19.17 -14.08
C LEU A 347 15.55 17.76 -13.55
N VAL A 348 15.05 17.45 -12.34
CA VAL A 348 15.06 16.07 -11.79
C VAL A 348 14.25 15.13 -12.67
N VAL A 349 13.06 15.55 -13.12
CA VAL A 349 12.21 14.77 -14.05
C VAL A 349 12.93 14.52 -15.40
N ARG A 350 13.75 15.47 -15.86
CA ARG A 350 14.54 15.36 -17.11
C ARG A 350 15.86 14.61 -16.95
N ASN A 351 16.07 13.93 -15.83
CA ASN A 351 17.27 13.14 -15.56
C ASN A 351 18.60 13.94 -15.53
N VAL A 352 18.57 15.22 -15.21
CA VAL A 352 19.79 16.01 -14.99
C VAL A 352 20.52 15.52 -13.74
N ASN A 353 21.85 15.75 -13.69
CA ASN A 353 22.66 15.37 -12.53
C ASN A 353 22.13 16.02 -11.23
N GLN A 354 21.79 15.19 -10.25
CA GLN A 354 21.12 15.58 -9.01
C GLN A 354 21.92 16.58 -8.20
N LYS A 355 23.23 16.34 -8.03
CA LYS A 355 24.12 17.24 -7.29
C LYS A 355 24.13 18.63 -7.91
N MET A 356 24.20 18.73 -9.25
CA MET A 356 24.17 20.02 -9.95
C MET A 356 22.82 20.72 -9.79
N VAL A 357 21.70 19.97 -9.84
CA VAL A 357 20.36 20.53 -9.73
C VAL A 357 20.16 21.14 -8.35
N PHE A 358 20.46 20.41 -7.29
CA PHE A 358 20.19 20.87 -5.93
C PHE A 358 21.20 21.92 -5.46
N THR A 359 22.48 21.82 -5.83
CA THR A 359 23.45 22.90 -5.57
C THR A 359 23.00 24.22 -6.24
N ASN A 360 22.56 24.17 -7.50
CA ASN A 360 22.04 25.37 -8.18
C ASN A 360 20.75 25.89 -7.57
N MET A 361 19.86 24.98 -7.11
CA MET A 361 18.62 25.36 -6.46
C MET A 361 18.89 26.14 -5.16
N VAL A 362 19.72 25.60 -4.28
CA VAL A 362 20.01 26.20 -2.98
C VAL A 362 20.79 27.49 -3.11
N ASP A 363 21.75 27.58 -4.02
CA ASP A 363 22.49 28.81 -4.36
C ASP A 363 21.53 29.93 -4.78
N ARG A 364 20.62 29.65 -5.71
CA ARG A 364 19.62 30.62 -6.15
C ARG A 364 18.66 31.05 -5.05
N LEU A 365 18.24 30.12 -4.18
CA LEU A 365 17.38 30.44 -3.04
C LEU A 365 18.10 31.33 -2.02
N PHE A 366 19.41 31.16 -1.85
CA PHE A 366 20.20 31.98 -0.95
C PHE A 366 20.37 33.43 -1.43
N VAL A 367 20.43 33.63 -2.74
CA VAL A 367 20.62 34.95 -3.36
C VAL A 367 19.33 35.78 -3.44
N ILE A 368 18.13 35.15 -3.35
CA ILE A 368 16.82 35.83 -3.39
C ILE A 368 16.55 36.58 -2.08
#